data_4281a6a85b9a918b840887d80141f796
#
_entry.id   4281a6a85b9a918b840887d80141f796
#
_cell.length_a   1.000
_cell.length_b   1.000
_cell.length_c   1.000
_cell.angle_alpha   90.00
_cell.angle_beta   90.00
_cell.angle_gamma   90.00
#
_symmetry.space_group_name_H-M   'P 1'
#
loop_
_entity.id
_entity.type
_entity.pdbx_description
1 polymer ?
#
loop_
_entity_poly.entity_id
_entity_poly.type
_entity_poly.pdbx_seq_one_letter_code
_entity_poly.pdbx_strand_id
1 'polypeptide(L)'
;IDGAESLEDAGKLTDAPCLPRFGMEFAMPGQFSNLDFYGLGPHENYCDRYSSALMGHYRQRVEDQYNYGYARPQESGTKTQLKWWQITDDRGYGFKITSDVRFSASALPFSTETLDIKAYPLKKYWSDIYDFPTPSGRPDHQIHSLELKSSAFENRRALGQTWICFDLAQQGVGGIDSWKSWPLPQHRIPAGEMSFRFRLSPVVR
;
A
#
# COMPACT_ATOMS: atom_id res chain seq x y z
N ILE A 1 -5.39 11.46 -7.41
CA ILE A 1 -6.31 12.17 -6.51
C ILE A 1 -7.63 12.30 -7.27
N ASP A 2 -8.35 11.24 -7.42
CA ASP A 2 -9.76 11.27 -7.81
C ASP A 2 -10.63 10.93 -6.61
N GLY A 3 -10.56 11.77 -5.63
CA GLY A 3 -11.60 12.02 -4.68
C GLY A 3 -11.92 13.48 -4.77
N ALA A 4 -12.30 13.97 -5.94
CA ALA A 4 -13.10 15.17 -6.05
C ALA A 4 -14.51 14.82 -5.54
N GLU A 5 -14.59 14.50 -4.26
CA GLU A 5 -15.81 14.71 -3.51
C GLU A 5 -16.20 16.16 -3.74
N SER A 6 -17.49 16.38 -3.99
CA SER A 6 -18.01 17.70 -4.27
C SER A 6 -17.55 18.74 -3.23
N LEU A 7 -17.47 20.01 -3.60
CA LEU A 7 -17.17 21.09 -2.66
C LEU A 7 -18.05 21.10 -1.40
N GLU A 8 -19.20 20.44 -1.43
CA GLU A 8 -20.07 20.22 -0.27
C GLU A 8 -19.49 19.23 0.74
N ASP A 9 -18.67 18.29 0.29
CA ASP A 9 -17.96 17.36 1.18
C ASP A 9 -16.63 17.93 1.68
N ALA A 10 -16.08 18.96 1.05
CA ALA A 10 -14.89 19.67 1.54
C ALA A 10 -15.11 20.29 2.93
N GLY A 11 -16.33 20.67 3.26
CA GLY A 11 -16.72 21.12 4.61
C GLY A 11 -16.65 19.99 5.66
N LYS A 12 -16.86 18.74 5.24
CA LYS A 12 -16.76 17.56 6.12
C LYS A 12 -15.31 17.08 6.30
N LEU A 13 -14.44 17.38 5.36
CA LEU A 13 -12.99 17.09 5.46
C LEU A 13 -12.32 17.88 6.58
N THR A 14 -12.88 19.04 6.96
CA THR A 14 -12.38 19.82 8.11
C THR A 14 -12.64 19.12 9.45
N ASP A 15 -13.59 18.20 9.49
CA ASP A 15 -13.90 17.37 10.66
C ASP A 15 -13.17 16.02 10.64
N ALA A 16 -12.42 15.70 9.57
CA ALA A 16 -11.60 14.51 9.53
C ALA A 16 -10.47 14.63 10.57
N PRO A 17 -10.42 13.73 11.56
CA PRO A 17 -9.46 13.87 12.66
C PRO A 17 -8.02 13.65 12.20
N CYS A 18 -7.79 13.03 11.06
CA CYS A 18 -6.46 12.73 10.53
C CYS A 18 -6.51 12.30 9.06
N LEU A 19 -5.34 12.37 8.40
CA LEU A 19 -5.13 11.88 7.04
C LEU A 19 -4.67 10.42 7.07
N PRO A 20 -5.08 9.58 6.11
CA PRO A 20 -4.57 8.21 5.98
C PRO A 20 -3.11 8.20 5.54
N ARG A 21 -2.74 9.06 4.62
CA ARG A 21 -1.36 9.21 4.10
C ARG A 21 -1.14 10.58 3.46
N PHE A 22 0.13 10.96 3.35
CA PHE A 22 0.56 12.14 2.61
C PHE A 22 1.78 11.80 1.76
N GLY A 23 1.59 11.68 0.46
CA GLY A 23 2.61 11.26 -0.49
C GLY A 23 2.11 11.21 -1.92
N MET A 24 2.63 10.28 -2.72
CA MET A 24 2.26 10.08 -4.12
C MET A 24 2.04 8.61 -4.43
N GLU A 25 1.08 8.35 -5.30
CA GLU A 25 0.85 7.05 -5.92
C GLU A 25 0.92 7.19 -7.45
N PHE A 26 1.56 6.25 -8.12
CA PHE A 26 1.57 6.16 -9.58
C PHE A 26 1.87 4.72 -10.03
N ALA A 27 1.57 4.44 -11.29
CA ALA A 27 1.82 3.14 -11.90
C ALA A 27 2.98 3.19 -12.89
N MET A 28 3.71 2.09 -12.96
CA MET A 28 4.72 1.81 -13.97
C MET A 28 4.40 0.49 -14.71
N PRO A 29 4.98 0.27 -15.90
CA PRO A 29 4.90 -1.05 -16.53
C PRO A 29 5.41 -2.15 -15.60
N GLY A 30 4.73 -3.30 -15.56
CA GLY A 30 5.01 -4.40 -14.64
C GLY A 30 6.40 -5.05 -14.79
N GLN A 31 7.14 -4.73 -15.85
CA GLN A 31 8.55 -5.12 -15.99
C GLN A 31 9.46 -4.50 -14.91
N PHE A 32 9.06 -3.36 -14.33
CA PHE A 32 9.77 -2.75 -13.21
C PHE A 32 9.38 -3.47 -11.93
N SER A 33 10.14 -4.48 -11.57
CA SER A 33 9.80 -5.42 -10.50
C SER A 33 10.93 -5.73 -9.53
N ASN A 34 12.14 -5.17 -9.74
CA ASN A 34 13.25 -5.35 -8.82
C ASN A 34 13.31 -4.15 -7.87
N LEU A 35 13.18 -4.43 -6.58
CA LEU A 35 13.27 -3.45 -5.50
C LEU A 35 14.63 -3.50 -4.84
N ASP A 36 15.19 -2.33 -4.57
CA ASP A 36 16.43 -2.15 -3.85
C ASP A 36 16.27 -0.94 -2.93
N PHE A 37 16.50 -1.09 -1.62
CA PHE A 37 16.27 0.00 -0.68
C PHE A 37 17.13 -0.10 0.57
N TYR A 38 17.32 1.04 1.24
CA TYR A 38 17.91 1.12 2.56
C TYR A 38 16.90 1.74 3.54
N GLY A 39 16.45 0.94 4.49
CA GLY A 39 15.43 1.31 5.46
C GLY A 39 15.08 0.16 6.39
N LEU A 40 13.94 0.22 7.04
CA LEU A 40 13.43 -0.88 7.83
C LEU A 40 12.87 -1.99 6.94
N GLY A 41 13.25 -3.23 7.21
CA GLY A 41 12.85 -4.43 6.47
C GLY A 41 13.28 -5.70 7.17
N PRO A 42 13.30 -6.86 6.50
CA PRO A 42 12.91 -7.10 5.10
C PRO A 42 11.40 -7.11 4.84
N HIS A 43 10.58 -7.44 5.86
CA HIS A 43 9.13 -7.50 5.74
C HIS A 43 8.50 -6.10 5.82
N GLU A 44 7.22 -6.03 5.50
CA GLU A 44 6.45 -4.80 5.64
C GLU A 44 6.47 -4.28 7.08
N ASN A 45 6.41 -2.99 7.22
CA ASN A 45 6.38 -2.34 8.52
C ASN A 45 5.71 -0.97 8.40
N TYR A 46 5.14 -0.50 9.51
CA TYR A 46 4.35 0.71 9.60
C TYR A 46 4.75 1.49 10.85
N CYS A 47 4.36 2.74 10.98
CA CYS A 47 4.77 3.59 12.11
C CYS A 47 4.37 3.05 13.48
N ASP A 48 3.35 2.19 13.54
CA ASP A 48 2.87 1.50 14.74
C ASP A 48 3.19 -0.01 14.76
N ARG A 49 3.87 -0.53 13.73
CA ARG A 49 4.21 -1.95 13.60
C ARG A 49 5.57 -2.13 12.91
N TYR A 50 6.64 -1.85 13.61
CA TYR A 50 8.00 -1.94 13.06
C TYR A 50 9.01 -2.62 13.98
N SER A 51 8.63 -3.05 15.18
CA SER A 51 9.57 -3.59 16.19
C SER A 51 10.36 -4.82 15.74
N SER A 52 9.83 -5.58 14.76
CA SER A 52 10.50 -6.75 14.18
C SER A 52 11.34 -6.42 12.94
N ALA A 53 11.28 -5.17 12.44
CA ALA A 53 12.02 -4.75 11.27
C ALA A 53 13.39 -4.20 11.65
N LEU A 54 14.40 -4.51 10.85
CA LEU A 54 15.78 -4.08 11.09
C LEU A 54 16.20 -3.07 10.02
N MET A 55 16.98 -2.07 10.43
CA MET A 55 17.58 -1.12 9.50
C MET A 55 18.66 -1.84 8.67
N GLY A 56 18.51 -1.84 7.36
CA GLY A 56 19.42 -2.55 6.47
C GLY A 56 19.26 -2.21 5.00
N HIS A 57 20.10 -2.84 4.19
CA HIS A 57 20.02 -2.82 2.73
C HIS A 57 19.35 -4.10 2.25
N TYR A 58 18.28 -3.95 1.50
CA TYR A 58 17.44 -5.06 1.06
C TYR A 58 17.20 -5.03 -0.44
N ARG A 59 17.18 -6.22 -1.04
CA ARG A 59 16.79 -6.47 -2.42
C ARG A 59 15.67 -7.47 -2.44
N GLN A 60 14.58 -7.14 -3.11
CA GLN A 60 13.35 -7.92 -3.14
C GLN A 60 12.67 -7.81 -4.50
N ARG A 61 11.61 -8.60 -4.69
CA ARG A 61 10.76 -8.50 -5.88
C ARG A 61 9.42 -7.86 -5.49
N VAL A 62 8.80 -7.15 -6.43
CA VAL A 62 7.46 -6.58 -6.26
C VAL A 62 6.44 -7.68 -5.94
N GLU A 63 6.57 -8.84 -6.57
CA GLU A 63 5.68 -9.99 -6.37
C GLU A 63 5.69 -10.56 -4.96
N ASP A 64 6.77 -10.32 -4.20
CA ASP A 64 6.95 -10.79 -2.83
C ASP A 64 6.49 -9.79 -1.78
N GLN A 65 5.98 -8.62 -2.21
CA GLN A 65 5.66 -7.54 -1.28
C GLN A 65 4.28 -7.69 -0.64
N TYR A 66 3.35 -8.34 -1.31
CA TYR A 66 2.00 -8.52 -0.78
C TYR A 66 1.90 -9.75 0.12
N ASN A 67 1.33 -9.55 1.31
CA ASN A 67 1.08 -10.66 2.23
C ASN A 67 -0.31 -11.26 2.00
N TYR A 68 -0.37 -12.36 1.27
CA TYR A 68 -1.61 -13.10 0.99
C TYR A 68 -2.23 -13.81 2.21
N GLY A 69 -1.57 -13.75 3.36
CA GLY A 69 -2.09 -14.29 4.63
C GLY A 69 -3.06 -13.36 5.34
N TYR A 70 -3.20 -12.12 4.91
CA TYR A 70 -4.14 -11.19 5.53
C TYR A 70 -5.59 -11.60 5.28
N ALA A 71 -6.36 -11.56 6.35
CA ALA A 71 -7.79 -11.84 6.28
C ALA A 71 -8.53 -10.79 5.44
N ARG A 72 -8.17 -9.53 5.62
CA ARG A 72 -8.73 -8.41 4.88
C ARG A 72 -7.60 -7.51 4.38
N PRO A 73 -7.29 -7.51 3.09
CA PRO A 73 -6.28 -6.62 2.54
C PRO A 73 -6.77 -5.17 2.55
N GLN A 74 -5.98 -4.26 3.08
CA GLN A 74 -6.20 -2.81 3.05
C GLN A 74 -4.89 -2.09 2.79
N GLU A 75 -3.84 -2.44 3.55
CA GLU A 75 -2.48 -1.98 3.37
C GLU A 75 -1.55 -3.18 3.33
N SER A 76 -0.55 -3.14 2.48
CA SER A 76 0.45 -4.20 2.38
C SER A 76 1.75 -3.69 1.76
N GLY A 77 2.86 -4.33 2.14
CA GLY A 77 4.16 -4.18 1.49
C GLY A 77 4.94 -2.92 1.85
N THR A 78 4.41 -2.01 2.65
CA THR A 78 5.10 -0.77 3.01
C THR A 78 6.41 -1.04 3.76
N LYS A 79 7.44 -0.28 3.42
CA LYS A 79 8.71 -0.18 4.13
C LYS A 79 8.88 1.24 4.64
N THR A 80 9.24 1.39 5.90
CA THR A 80 9.37 2.70 6.54
C THR A 80 10.83 3.06 6.82
N GLN A 81 11.07 4.29 7.28
CA GLN A 81 12.38 4.81 7.64
C GLN A 81 13.40 4.71 6.47
N LEU A 82 12.91 4.83 5.24
CA LEU A 82 13.74 4.76 4.05
C LEU A 82 14.69 5.95 3.97
N LYS A 83 15.95 5.68 3.66
CA LYS A 83 16.95 6.67 3.23
C LYS A 83 16.90 6.86 1.73
N TRP A 84 16.68 5.78 1.02
CA TRP A 84 16.48 5.73 -0.41
C TRP A 84 15.73 4.45 -0.79
N TRP A 85 15.07 4.51 -1.92
CA TRP A 85 14.32 3.41 -2.48
C TRP A 85 14.45 3.44 -4.01
N GLN A 86 14.57 2.28 -4.64
CA GLN A 86 14.82 2.13 -6.06
C GLN A 86 14.00 1.00 -6.63
N ILE A 87 13.52 1.19 -7.85
CA ILE A 87 12.90 0.14 -8.64
C ILE A 87 13.53 0.07 -10.02
N THR A 88 13.78 -1.15 -10.51
CA THR A 88 14.37 -1.38 -11.82
C THR A 88 13.72 -2.55 -12.55
N ASP A 89 13.89 -2.59 -13.87
CA ASP A 89 13.65 -3.78 -14.68
C ASP A 89 14.84 -4.78 -14.58
N ASP A 90 14.71 -5.93 -15.24
CA ASP A 90 15.76 -6.96 -15.22
C ASP A 90 17.03 -6.55 -15.98
N ARG A 91 16.97 -5.47 -16.77
CA ARG A 91 18.15 -4.89 -17.44
C ARG A 91 18.86 -3.86 -16.57
N GLY A 92 18.27 -3.49 -15.42
CA GLY A 92 18.80 -2.52 -14.49
C GLY A 92 18.39 -1.06 -14.76
N TYR A 93 17.42 -0.83 -15.65
CA TYR A 93 16.88 0.51 -15.88
C TYR A 93 15.69 0.77 -14.94
N GLY A 94 15.60 1.99 -14.46
CA GLY A 94 14.52 2.39 -13.56
C GLY A 94 14.77 3.75 -12.93
N PHE A 95 14.33 3.92 -11.70
CA PHE A 95 14.57 5.14 -10.95
C PHE A 95 14.82 4.88 -9.46
N LYS A 96 15.42 5.88 -8.84
CA LYS A 96 15.71 5.95 -7.41
C LYS A 96 15.05 7.17 -6.80
N ILE A 97 14.40 6.98 -5.65
CA ILE A 97 13.86 8.04 -4.80
C ILE A 97 14.82 8.29 -3.65
N THR A 98 15.11 9.56 -3.40
CA THR A 98 15.83 10.03 -2.23
C THR A 98 15.13 11.25 -1.65
N SER A 99 15.28 11.46 -0.34
CA SER A 99 14.77 12.64 0.37
C SER A 99 15.72 13.03 1.50
N ASP A 100 15.67 14.28 1.90
CA ASP A 100 16.41 14.78 3.06
C ASP A 100 15.80 14.29 4.38
N VAL A 101 14.53 13.84 4.33
CA VAL A 101 13.81 13.24 5.47
C VAL A 101 13.58 11.76 5.22
N ARG A 102 13.29 11.03 6.30
CA ARG A 102 12.85 9.63 6.18
C ARG A 102 11.46 9.59 5.57
N PHE A 103 11.23 8.60 4.75
CA PHE A 103 9.95 8.38 4.06
C PHE A 103 9.59 6.91 4.09
N SER A 104 8.40 6.58 3.62
CA SER A 104 7.96 5.21 3.38
C SER A 104 7.66 4.98 1.91
N ALA A 105 7.74 3.72 1.49
CA ALA A 105 7.35 3.34 0.13
C ALA A 105 6.85 1.90 0.09
N SER A 106 6.00 1.65 -0.90
CA SER A 106 5.56 0.31 -1.29
C SER A 106 5.53 0.19 -2.81
N ALA A 107 5.58 -1.04 -3.29
CA ALA A 107 5.35 -1.37 -4.70
C ALA A 107 4.59 -2.69 -4.76
N LEU A 108 3.43 -2.68 -5.40
CA LEU A 108 2.53 -3.81 -5.48
C LEU A 108 2.04 -4.02 -6.92
N PRO A 109 1.63 -5.24 -7.29
CA PRO A 109 1.00 -5.50 -8.59
C PRO A 109 -0.45 -5.03 -8.67
N PHE A 110 -0.95 -4.31 -7.65
CA PHE A 110 -2.30 -3.72 -7.58
C PHE A 110 -2.26 -2.29 -7.07
N SER A 111 -3.28 -1.52 -7.41
CA SER A 111 -3.50 -0.18 -6.84
C SER A 111 -4.00 -0.26 -5.41
N THR A 112 -3.87 0.85 -4.68
CA THR A 112 -4.46 1.02 -3.35
C THR A 112 -5.98 0.82 -3.40
N GLU A 113 -6.64 1.30 -4.45
CA GLU A 113 -8.08 1.10 -4.66
C GLU A 113 -8.46 -0.38 -4.77
N THR A 114 -7.63 -1.20 -5.45
CA THR A 114 -7.86 -2.65 -5.57
C THR A 114 -7.77 -3.36 -4.21
N LEU A 115 -6.99 -2.82 -3.27
CA LEU A 115 -6.89 -3.35 -1.91
C LEU A 115 -8.08 -2.94 -1.04
N ASP A 116 -8.77 -1.83 -1.38
CA ASP A 116 -9.95 -1.38 -0.63
C ASP A 116 -11.21 -2.11 -1.10
N ILE A 117 -11.71 -3.01 -0.28
CA ILE A 117 -12.93 -3.81 -0.53
C ILE A 117 -14.19 -2.95 -0.71
N LYS A 118 -14.16 -1.65 -0.39
CA LYS A 118 -15.30 -0.76 -0.62
C LYS A 118 -15.68 -0.62 -2.10
N ALA A 119 -14.79 -0.94 -3.02
CA ALA A 119 -15.07 -0.97 -4.45
C ALA A 119 -16.06 -2.08 -4.84
N TYR A 120 -16.24 -3.11 -4.02
CA TYR A 120 -17.31 -4.09 -4.20
C TYR A 120 -18.61 -3.59 -3.57
N PRO A 121 -19.72 -3.56 -4.31
CA PRO A 121 -21.01 -3.19 -3.71
C PRO A 121 -21.36 -4.22 -2.63
N LEU A 122 -21.09 -3.87 -1.38
CA LEU A 122 -21.31 -4.71 -0.20
C LEU A 122 -22.70 -5.38 -0.17
N LYS A 123 -23.73 -4.72 -0.74
CA LYS A 123 -25.08 -5.29 -0.84
C LYS A 123 -25.17 -6.53 -1.71
N LYS A 124 -24.46 -6.57 -2.84
CA LYS A 124 -24.45 -7.73 -3.73
C LYS A 124 -23.60 -8.85 -3.15
N TYR A 125 -22.53 -8.47 -2.50
CA TYR A 125 -21.58 -9.41 -1.87
C TYR A 125 -22.23 -10.15 -0.68
N TRP A 126 -22.98 -9.46 0.17
CA TRP A 126 -23.65 -10.08 1.30
C TRP A 126 -24.83 -10.97 0.88
N SER A 127 -25.59 -10.62 -0.17
CA SER A 127 -26.66 -11.48 -0.68
C SER A 127 -26.12 -12.75 -1.34
N ASP A 128 -25.00 -12.64 -2.06
CA ASP A 128 -24.39 -13.78 -2.74
C ASP A 128 -23.70 -14.75 -1.77
N ILE A 129 -23.35 -14.29 -0.56
CA ILE A 129 -22.65 -15.09 0.47
C ILE A 129 -23.60 -15.81 1.40
N TYR A 130 -24.71 -15.18 1.78
CA TYR A 130 -25.68 -15.82 2.71
C TYR A 130 -26.59 -16.82 2.03
N ASP A 131 -26.78 -16.75 0.72
CA ASP A 131 -27.60 -17.69 -0.03
C ASP A 131 -26.83 -18.89 -0.61
N PHE A 132 -25.50 -18.88 -0.54
CA PHE A 132 -24.68 -19.99 -0.97
C PHE A 132 -23.70 -20.39 0.15
N PRO A 133 -23.83 -21.58 0.72
CA PRO A 133 -22.73 -22.15 1.47
C PRO A 133 -21.56 -22.28 0.49
N THR A 134 -20.52 -21.45 0.69
CA THR A 134 -19.29 -21.62 -0.09
C THR A 134 -18.87 -23.08 0.06
N PRO A 135 -18.60 -23.79 -1.03
CA PRO A 135 -18.28 -25.23 -0.98
C PRO A 135 -17.12 -25.58 -0.02
N SER A 136 -16.42 -24.58 0.48
CA SER A 136 -15.27 -24.72 1.37
C SER A 136 -15.49 -24.19 2.79
N GLY A 137 -16.63 -23.59 3.12
CA GLY A 137 -16.86 -22.96 4.43
C GLY A 137 -15.86 -21.84 4.78
N ARG A 138 -15.20 -21.25 3.79
CA ARG A 138 -14.18 -20.22 4.00
C ARG A 138 -14.83 -18.84 4.18
N PRO A 139 -14.33 -18.02 5.11
CA PRO A 139 -14.77 -16.64 5.27
C PRO A 139 -14.45 -15.79 4.02
N ASP A 140 -15.27 -14.79 3.76
CA ASP A 140 -15.23 -13.91 2.58
C ASP A 140 -13.88 -13.28 2.28
N HIS A 141 -13.18 -12.85 3.33
CA HIS A 141 -11.88 -12.22 3.22
C HIS A 141 -10.80 -13.14 2.60
N GLN A 142 -10.93 -14.46 2.76
CA GLN A 142 -10.02 -15.41 2.11
C GLN A 142 -10.25 -15.52 0.61
N ILE A 143 -11.48 -15.33 0.16
CA ILE A 143 -11.82 -15.32 -1.25
C ILE A 143 -11.16 -14.12 -1.92
N HIS A 144 -11.27 -12.93 -1.33
CA HIS A 144 -10.66 -11.73 -1.89
C HIS A 144 -9.11 -11.83 -1.98
N SER A 145 -8.46 -12.37 -0.96
CA SER A 145 -7.00 -12.60 -1.01
C SER A 145 -6.58 -13.58 -2.10
N LEU A 146 -7.40 -14.60 -2.38
CA LEU A 146 -7.16 -15.54 -3.48
C LEU A 146 -7.39 -14.90 -4.85
N GLU A 147 -8.40 -14.06 -4.99
CA GLU A 147 -8.67 -13.27 -6.21
C GLU A 147 -7.51 -12.30 -6.48
N LEU A 148 -7.03 -11.60 -5.49
CA LEU A 148 -5.86 -10.73 -5.61
C LEU A 148 -4.61 -11.51 -6.04
N LYS A 149 -4.40 -12.71 -5.49
CA LYS A 149 -3.29 -13.57 -5.89
C LYS A 149 -3.37 -13.98 -7.36
N SER A 150 -4.55 -14.39 -7.80
CA SER A 150 -4.82 -14.72 -9.20
C SER A 150 -4.62 -13.51 -10.11
N SER A 151 -5.21 -12.38 -9.75
CA SER A 151 -5.08 -11.12 -10.49
C SER A 151 -3.63 -10.65 -10.59
N ALA A 152 -2.85 -10.75 -9.51
CA ALA A 152 -1.43 -10.41 -9.52
C ALA A 152 -0.63 -11.30 -10.47
N PHE A 153 -0.92 -12.60 -10.49
CA PHE A 153 -0.28 -13.55 -11.39
C PHE A 153 -0.60 -13.25 -12.85
N GLU A 154 -1.86 -12.98 -13.16
CA GLU A 154 -2.32 -12.62 -14.51
C GLU A 154 -1.75 -11.27 -14.95
N ASN A 155 -1.75 -10.28 -14.07
CA ASN A 155 -1.20 -8.96 -14.32
C ASN A 155 0.30 -9.03 -14.67
N ARG A 156 1.07 -9.82 -13.94
CA ARG A 156 2.48 -10.06 -14.22
C ARG A 156 2.68 -10.75 -15.56
N ARG A 157 1.87 -11.78 -15.86
CA ARG A 157 1.93 -12.51 -17.11
C ARG A 157 1.57 -11.65 -18.33
N ALA A 158 0.66 -10.70 -18.16
CA ALA A 158 0.23 -9.75 -19.19
C ALA A 158 1.11 -8.49 -19.28
N LEU A 159 2.29 -8.47 -18.61
CA LEU A 159 3.11 -7.24 -18.44
C LEU A 159 2.29 -6.09 -17.86
N GLY A 160 1.47 -6.39 -16.85
CA GLY A 160 0.61 -5.42 -16.19
C GLY A 160 1.34 -4.23 -15.57
N GLN A 161 0.81 -3.69 -14.50
CA GLN A 161 1.35 -2.51 -13.85
C GLN A 161 1.96 -2.85 -12.50
N THR A 162 3.02 -2.13 -12.14
CA THR A 162 3.53 -2.02 -10.77
C THR A 162 3.07 -0.68 -10.21
N TRP A 163 2.30 -0.72 -9.14
CA TRP A 163 1.79 0.44 -8.43
C TRP A 163 2.74 0.80 -7.30
N ILE A 164 3.15 2.06 -7.27
CA ILE A 164 4.18 2.56 -6.36
C ILE A 164 3.56 3.67 -5.53
N CYS A 165 3.64 3.52 -4.20
CA CYS A 165 3.37 4.59 -3.27
C CYS A 165 4.67 5.01 -2.59
N PHE A 166 4.86 6.31 -2.39
CA PHE A 166 5.90 6.81 -1.51
C PHE A 166 5.41 8.04 -0.77
N ASP A 167 5.57 8.00 0.54
CA ASP A 167 4.90 8.91 1.46
C ASP A 167 5.88 9.53 2.44
N LEU A 168 5.69 10.83 2.71
CA LEU A 168 6.29 11.47 3.86
C LEU A 168 5.78 10.83 5.15
N ALA A 169 4.48 10.58 5.20
CA ALA A 169 3.81 10.01 6.35
C ALA A 169 2.67 9.09 5.91
N GLN A 170 2.50 8.01 6.65
CA GLN A 170 1.38 7.10 6.57
C GLN A 170 0.86 6.86 7.98
N GLN A 171 -0.46 6.91 8.15
CA GLN A 171 -1.10 6.61 9.42
C GLN A 171 -0.81 5.16 9.83
N GLY A 172 -0.80 4.90 11.14
CA GLY A 172 -0.71 3.54 11.67
C GLY A 172 -1.85 2.65 11.17
N VAL A 173 -1.55 1.38 10.97
CA VAL A 173 -2.50 0.36 10.47
C VAL A 173 -3.11 -0.46 11.59
N GLY A 174 -2.57 -0.37 12.81
CA GLY A 174 -3.06 -1.08 13.99
C GLY A 174 -4.22 -0.35 14.63
N GLY A 175 -5.36 -1.05 14.79
CA GLY A 175 -6.42 -0.67 15.70
C GLY A 175 -6.47 -1.66 16.86
N ILE A 176 -7.18 -1.33 17.93
CA ILE A 176 -7.43 -2.24 19.04
C ILE A 176 -8.33 -3.39 18.58
N ASP A 177 -9.14 -3.14 17.55
CA ASP A 177 -10.09 -4.10 16.98
C ASP A 177 -10.34 -3.81 15.49
N SER A 178 -11.14 -4.66 14.85
CA SER A 178 -11.56 -4.53 13.45
C SER A 178 -12.80 -3.64 13.25
N TRP A 179 -13.30 -3.01 14.30
CA TRP A 179 -14.58 -2.32 14.34
C TRP A 179 -14.44 -0.79 14.37
N LYS A 180 -13.60 -0.23 13.52
CA LYS A 180 -13.38 1.21 13.37
C LYS A 180 -12.53 1.86 14.48
N SER A 181 -11.77 1.11 15.25
CA SER A 181 -10.79 1.69 16.16
C SER A 181 -9.68 2.39 15.38
N TRP A 182 -9.45 3.63 15.73
CA TRP A 182 -8.36 4.42 15.18
C TRP A 182 -7.01 3.97 15.76
N PRO A 183 -5.92 4.12 15.02
CA PRO A 183 -4.58 4.00 15.59
C PRO A 183 -4.41 4.94 16.78
N LEU A 184 -3.47 4.62 17.67
CA LEU A 184 -3.15 5.49 18.78
C LEU A 184 -2.80 6.93 18.30
N PRO A 185 -3.10 7.98 19.07
CA PRO A 185 -2.93 9.36 18.62
C PRO A 185 -1.57 9.69 18.02
N GLN A 186 -0.49 9.13 18.58
CA GLN A 186 0.89 9.34 18.10
C GLN A 186 1.16 8.72 16.71
N HIS A 187 0.29 7.85 16.23
CA HIS A 187 0.39 7.19 14.92
C HIS A 187 -0.62 7.74 13.91
N ARG A 188 -1.28 8.84 14.22
CA ARG A 188 -2.21 9.54 13.33
C ARG A 188 -1.51 10.72 12.67
N ILE A 189 -1.93 11.04 11.46
CA ILE A 189 -1.46 12.24 10.75
C ILE A 189 -2.51 13.32 10.93
N PRO A 190 -2.27 14.34 11.77
CA PRO A 190 -3.22 15.42 11.95
C PRO A 190 -3.38 16.19 10.63
N ALA A 191 -4.59 16.66 10.34
CA ALA A 191 -4.83 17.57 9.23
C ALA A 191 -4.07 18.88 9.46
N GLY A 192 -3.37 19.37 8.47
CA GLY A 192 -2.56 20.58 8.56
C GLY A 192 -1.69 20.79 7.34
N GLU A 193 -0.90 21.86 7.38
CA GLU A 193 0.06 22.16 6.32
C GLU A 193 1.19 21.12 6.33
N MET A 194 1.43 20.48 5.19
CA MET A 194 2.49 19.48 5.01
C MET A 194 3.22 19.73 3.70
N SER A 195 4.53 19.50 3.70
CA SER A 195 5.33 19.54 2.49
C SER A 195 6.27 18.35 2.42
N PHE A 196 6.39 17.74 1.25
CA PHE A 196 7.30 16.64 1.01
C PHE A 196 8.21 16.96 -0.17
N ARG A 197 9.52 16.99 0.08
CA ARG A 197 10.54 17.20 -0.94
C ARG A 197 11.31 15.91 -1.16
N PHE A 198 11.38 15.48 -2.41
CA PHE A 198 12.11 14.29 -2.82
C PHE A 198 12.78 14.51 -4.17
N ARG A 199 13.73 13.64 -4.50
CA ARG A 199 14.40 13.61 -5.80
C ARG A 199 14.16 12.26 -6.46
N LEU A 200 13.72 12.31 -7.72
CA LEU A 200 13.71 11.16 -8.62
C LEU A 200 14.95 11.22 -9.51
N SER A 201 15.75 10.19 -9.49
CA SER A 201 16.94 10.06 -10.32
C SER A 201 16.83 8.81 -11.20
N PRO A 202 17.15 8.89 -12.50
CA PRO A 202 17.17 7.70 -13.34
C PRO A 202 18.26 6.73 -12.83
N VAL A 203 17.98 5.45 -12.92
CA VAL A 203 18.96 4.38 -12.76
C VAL A 203 19.21 3.81 -14.15
N VAL A 204 20.44 3.83 -14.56
CA VAL A 204 20.94 3.26 -15.82
C VAL A 204 22.12 2.35 -15.50
N ARG A 205 22.16 1.21 -16.18
CA ARG A 205 23.25 0.26 -16.03
C ARG A 205 24.47 0.74 -16.79
#